data_35b2ac55b716ea048565b3366b7f920a
#
_entry.id   35b2ac55b716ea048565b3366b7f920a
#
_cell.length_a   1.000
_cell.length_b   1.000
_cell.length_c   1.000
_cell.angle_alpha   90.00
_cell.angle_beta   90.00
_cell.angle_gamma   90.00
#
_symmetry.space_group_name_H-M   'P 1'
#
loop_
_entity.id
_entity.type
_entity.pdbx_description
1 polymer ?
#
loop_
_entity_poly.entity_id
_entity_poly.type
_entity_poly.pdbx_seq_one_letter_code
_entity_poly.pdbx_strand_id
1 'polypeptide(L)'
;MNARTALALAAVAVIGVSVAGCATVSRVNPFHKDEPNKVKASEGERIPLIAFNQKLEVSEALKGQSFFLPDPQPVAAWPQSFGTPNVWIENLDAAKDFRLAWKRNIGEASNRKLHETATPVGADGKIFVMDAEARVSAYDAASGGRIWSVDMAERTRRDREGFGGGLAYDGGKLYVTSGYRFVAALDAATGKRLWRTNVDSPVHGAPAVTAGRVMAINVDDELEAYNSETGAQDWTYQALTEPARILEASSPVPAGEAVVAPFASGELVALHAANGNEEWSVTLSRTSRTNAISEIRDIAGRPVVFSGAVFAGSHSGVFSDIDLRTGETKWSLPITTITTPWPAGDVIYVVSQAGEVICASRDNGQVYWITDLNKGIKKRKDRALFFGPVLASGRLVVVSDHGRAISLDPKTGARQSSIDIGSPALMGPMAMNGMLYVVTEKAELVAIR
;
A
#
# COMPACT_ATOMS: atom_id res chain seq x y z
N MET A 1 -53.82 49.66 -41.18
CA MET A 1 -53.27 48.51 -40.44
C MET A 1 -52.03 48.03 -41.22
N ASN A 2 -50.87 48.24 -40.64
CA ASN A 2 -49.60 48.04 -41.38
C ASN A 2 -49.24 46.52 -41.47
N ALA A 3 -48.70 46.16 -42.60
CA ALA A 3 -48.36 44.73 -42.92
C ALA A 3 -47.47 44.05 -41.85
N ARG A 4 -46.79 44.75 -40.96
CA ARG A 4 -46.00 44.23 -39.85
C ARG A 4 -46.85 43.70 -38.69
N THR A 5 -48.06 44.21 -38.48
CA THR A 5 -49.00 43.74 -37.44
C THR A 5 -49.75 42.49 -37.84
N ALA A 6 -49.97 42.27 -39.12
CA ALA A 6 -50.59 41.06 -39.65
C ALA A 6 -49.66 39.84 -39.58
N LEU A 7 -48.33 40.04 -39.77
CA LEU A 7 -47.33 38.98 -39.64
C LEU A 7 -47.11 38.51 -38.19
N ALA A 8 -47.19 39.45 -37.23
CA ALA A 8 -47.04 39.14 -35.80
C ALA A 8 -48.24 38.32 -35.28
N LEU A 9 -49.46 38.58 -35.75
CA LEU A 9 -50.64 37.81 -35.37
C LEU A 9 -50.69 36.42 -35.99
N ALA A 10 -50.14 36.28 -37.17
CA ALA A 10 -50.04 34.94 -37.83
C ALA A 10 -49.00 34.05 -37.13
N ALA A 11 -47.87 34.64 -36.66
CA ALA A 11 -46.84 33.89 -35.93
C ALA A 11 -47.30 33.41 -34.55
N VAL A 12 -48.15 34.20 -33.85
CA VAL A 12 -48.71 33.80 -32.53
C VAL A 12 -49.79 32.72 -32.71
N ALA A 13 -50.57 32.70 -33.79
CA ALA A 13 -51.55 31.71 -34.07
C ALA A 13 -50.91 30.32 -34.41
N VAL A 14 -49.76 30.30 -35.08
CA VAL A 14 -49.01 29.04 -35.42
C VAL A 14 -48.34 28.45 -34.18
N ILE A 15 -47.87 29.27 -33.22
CA ILE A 15 -47.27 28.79 -31.96
C ILE A 15 -48.36 28.25 -31.00
N GLY A 16 -49.56 28.85 -31.01
CA GLY A 16 -50.71 28.40 -30.19
C GLY A 16 -51.26 27.00 -30.58
N VAL A 17 -51.15 26.60 -31.85
CA VAL A 17 -51.61 25.32 -32.33
C VAL A 17 -50.59 24.20 -32.07
N SER A 18 -49.31 24.52 -31.93
CA SER A 18 -48.27 23.52 -31.65
C SER A 18 -48.18 23.06 -30.18
N VAL A 19 -48.78 23.78 -29.24
CA VAL A 19 -48.79 23.40 -27.81
C VAL A 19 -50.03 22.60 -27.42
N ALA A 20 -51.14 22.68 -28.18
CA ALA A 20 -52.37 21.92 -27.91
C ALA A 20 -52.38 20.50 -28.51
N GLY A 21 -51.37 20.13 -29.31
CA GLY A 21 -51.31 18.87 -30.05
C GLY A 21 -50.72 17.67 -29.30
N CYS A 22 -50.08 17.87 -28.15
CA CYS A 22 -49.38 16.75 -27.47
C CYS A 22 -50.29 15.80 -26.67
N ALA A 23 -51.51 16.15 -26.38
CA ALA A 23 -52.41 15.30 -25.58
C ALA A 23 -53.33 14.38 -26.40
N THR A 24 -53.49 14.64 -27.71
CA THR A 24 -54.38 13.87 -28.58
C THR A 24 -53.64 12.94 -29.55
N VAL A 25 -52.35 13.10 -29.74
CA VAL A 25 -51.57 12.25 -30.69
C VAL A 25 -51.26 10.87 -30.09
N SER A 26 -51.33 10.71 -28.77
CA SER A 26 -51.10 9.42 -28.12
C SER A 26 -52.19 8.39 -28.37
N ARG A 27 -53.38 8.80 -28.90
CA ARG A 27 -54.50 7.89 -29.16
C ARG A 27 -54.55 7.36 -30.60
N VAL A 28 -53.72 7.85 -31.51
CA VAL A 28 -53.76 7.48 -32.94
C VAL A 28 -52.35 7.17 -33.48
N ASN A 29 -51.44 6.66 -32.63
CA ASN A 29 -50.12 6.22 -33.07
C ASN A 29 -50.21 4.73 -33.47
N PRO A 30 -50.20 4.37 -34.77
CA PRO A 30 -50.26 2.98 -35.22
C PRO A 30 -48.99 2.17 -34.87
N PHE A 31 -47.99 2.79 -34.23
CA PHE A 31 -46.76 2.13 -33.73
C PHE A 31 -46.79 1.96 -32.22
N HIS A 32 -47.93 2.17 -31.53
CA HIS A 32 -48.05 1.78 -30.15
C HIS A 32 -48.09 0.25 -30.12
N LYS A 33 -46.91 -0.35 -29.92
CA LYS A 33 -46.85 -1.77 -29.59
C LYS A 33 -47.47 -1.90 -28.20
N ASP A 34 -48.53 -2.63 -28.08
CA ASP A 34 -49.03 -3.14 -26.81
C ASP A 34 -47.81 -3.70 -26.05
N GLU A 35 -47.56 -3.18 -24.84
CA GLU A 35 -46.53 -3.78 -23.99
C GLU A 35 -46.83 -5.27 -23.88
N PRO A 36 -45.90 -6.16 -24.27
CA PRO A 36 -46.15 -7.57 -24.11
C PRO A 36 -46.46 -7.81 -22.62
N ASN A 37 -47.55 -8.51 -22.36
CA ASN A 37 -47.96 -8.95 -21.04
C ASN A 37 -46.71 -9.21 -20.21
N LYS A 38 -46.49 -8.44 -19.13
CA LYS A 38 -45.41 -8.68 -18.18
C LYS A 38 -45.59 -10.10 -17.71
N VAL A 39 -44.84 -11.01 -18.30
CA VAL A 39 -44.69 -12.36 -17.81
C VAL A 39 -44.23 -12.16 -16.36
N LYS A 40 -45.09 -12.53 -15.38
CA LYS A 40 -44.70 -12.56 -13.98
C LYS A 40 -43.43 -13.40 -13.92
N ALA A 41 -42.33 -12.73 -13.68
CA ALA A 41 -41.08 -13.45 -13.46
C ALA A 41 -41.33 -14.45 -12.34
N SER A 42 -40.95 -15.70 -12.58
CA SER A 42 -41.03 -16.74 -11.56
C SER A 42 -40.46 -16.21 -10.23
N GLU A 43 -41.16 -16.43 -9.14
CA GLU A 43 -40.68 -16.13 -7.77
C GLU A 43 -39.52 -17.06 -7.36
N GLY A 44 -38.52 -17.23 -8.22
CA GLY A 44 -37.27 -17.82 -7.90
C GLY A 44 -36.35 -16.72 -7.40
N GLU A 45 -35.63 -16.97 -6.35
CA GLU A 45 -34.60 -16.12 -5.84
C GLU A 45 -33.65 -15.74 -6.99
N ARG A 46 -33.72 -14.48 -7.45
CA ARG A 46 -32.85 -14.00 -8.52
C ARG A 46 -31.47 -13.86 -7.91
N ILE A 47 -30.64 -14.83 -8.14
CA ILE A 47 -29.19 -14.69 -7.88
C ILE A 47 -28.70 -13.62 -8.88
N PRO A 48 -28.29 -12.43 -8.43
CA PRO A 48 -27.78 -11.43 -9.35
C PRO A 48 -26.54 -12.00 -10.04
N LEU A 49 -26.55 -12.07 -11.36
CA LEU A 49 -25.37 -12.44 -12.17
C LEU A 49 -24.20 -11.45 -12.03
N ILE A 50 -24.40 -10.38 -11.28
CA ILE A 50 -23.40 -9.36 -10.90
C ILE A 50 -23.42 -9.23 -9.38
N ALA A 51 -23.12 -10.32 -8.68
CA ALA A 51 -22.92 -10.30 -7.23
C ALA A 51 -21.43 -10.09 -6.89
N PHE A 52 -20.78 -9.08 -7.48
CA PHE A 52 -19.47 -8.60 -7.01
C PHE A 52 -19.56 -7.32 -6.17
N ASN A 53 -20.72 -7.04 -5.58
CA ASN A 53 -20.80 -6.26 -4.35
C ASN A 53 -20.75 -7.22 -3.15
N GLN A 54 -19.76 -8.10 -3.12
CA GLN A 54 -19.49 -8.87 -1.91
C GLN A 54 -19.04 -7.88 -0.85
N LYS A 55 -19.93 -7.55 0.06
CA LYS A 55 -19.60 -6.87 1.29
C LYS A 55 -18.66 -7.78 2.07
N LEU A 56 -17.55 -7.23 2.55
CA LEU A 56 -16.66 -7.98 3.42
C LEU A 56 -17.41 -8.30 4.71
N GLU A 57 -17.59 -9.57 5.00
CA GLU A 57 -18.35 -10.05 6.17
C GLU A 57 -17.59 -11.17 6.87
N VAL A 58 -17.77 -11.23 8.18
CA VAL A 58 -17.23 -12.33 8.99
C VAL A 58 -17.92 -13.63 8.60
N SER A 59 -17.15 -14.68 8.35
CA SER A 59 -17.68 -16.00 8.03
C SER A 59 -18.38 -16.61 9.23
N GLU A 60 -19.66 -16.93 9.11
CA GLU A 60 -20.39 -17.62 10.20
C GLU A 60 -19.75 -18.99 10.53
N ALA A 61 -19.15 -19.67 9.57
CA ALA A 61 -18.45 -20.93 9.77
C ALA A 61 -17.17 -20.80 10.63
N LEU A 62 -16.54 -19.61 10.60
CA LEU A 62 -15.30 -19.36 11.36
C LEU A 62 -15.52 -18.60 12.66
N LYS A 63 -16.74 -18.19 12.95
CA LYS A 63 -17.08 -17.43 14.14
C LYS A 63 -16.78 -18.23 15.40
N GLY A 64 -15.86 -17.69 16.22
CA GLY A 64 -15.43 -18.36 17.45
C GLY A 64 -14.50 -19.57 17.25
N GLN A 65 -14.11 -19.88 16.01
CA GLN A 65 -13.11 -20.91 15.75
C GLN A 65 -11.71 -20.39 16.10
N SER A 66 -10.89 -21.30 16.62
CA SER A 66 -9.46 -21.01 16.87
C SER A 66 -8.64 -21.30 15.64
N PHE A 67 -7.54 -20.59 15.49
CA PHE A 67 -6.51 -20.81 14.49
C PHE A 67 -5.12 -20.82 15.14
N PHE A 68 -4.16 -21.39 14.43
CA PHE A 68 -2.79 -21.45 14.90
C PHE A 68 -2.06 -20.12 14.64
N LEU A 69 -1.29 -19.70 15.64
CA LEU A 69 -0.28 -18.63 15.51
C LEU A 69 1.04 -19.16 16.08
N PRO A 70 2.17 -18.94 15.40
CA PRO A 70 3.46 -19.37 15.91
C PRO A 70 3.89 -18.57 17.14
N ASP A 71 4.78 -19.16 17.92
CA ASP A 71 5.40 -18.49 19.05
C ASP A 71 6.29 -17.32 18.60
N PRO A 72 6.48 -16.28 19.44
CA PRO A 72 7.35 -15.16 19.13
C PRO A 72 8.80 -15.59 18.87
N GLN A 73 9.40 -15.06 17.81
CA GLN A 73 10.78 -15.34 17.41
C GLN A 73 11.66 -14.08 17.47
N PRO A 74 12.91 -14.18 17.94
CA PRO A 74 13.85 -13.07 17.96
C PRO A 74 14.11 -12.51 16.56
N VAL A 75 14.17 -11.18 16.45
CA VAL A 75 14.48 -10.46 15.24
C VAL A 75 15.81 -9.73 15.42
N ALA A 76 16.88 -10.26 14.84
CA ALA A 76 18.21 -9.65 14.91
C ALA A 76 18.44 -8.56 13.85
N ALA A 77 17.71 -8.62 12.75
CA ALA A 77 17.83 -7.68 11.64
C ALA A 77 16.48 -7.46 10.93
N TRP A 78 16.34 -6.27 10.33
CA TRP A 78 15.23 -5.85 9.50
C TRP A 78 15.77 -5.17 8.25
N PRO A 79 16.40 -5.95 7.36
CA PRO A 79 17.28 -5.41 6.32
C PRO A 79 16.56 -4.74 5.16
N GLN A 80 15.28 -5.00 4.97
CA GLN A 80 14.46 -4.34 3.94
C GLN A 80 13.14 -3.85 4.53
N SER A 81 12.46 -2.98 3.81
CA SER A 81 11.13 -2.53 4.21
C SER A 81 10.23 -3.73 4.51
N PHE A 82 9.69 -3.78 5.73
CA PHE A 82 8.81 -4.84 6.23
C PHE A 82 9.44 -6.24 6.40
N GLY A 83 10.75 -6.36 6.56
CA GLY A 83 11.34 -7.60 7.07
C GLY A 83 12.57 -8.14 6.34
N THR A 84 12.78 -9.43 6.49
CA THR A 84 13.93 -10.16 5.93
C THR A 84 13.55 -10.75 4.58
N PRO A 85 14.33 -10.59 3.51
CA PRO A 85 13.95 -10.95 2.14
C PRO A 85 13.55 -12.42 1.95
N ASN A 86 14.23 -13.33 2.60
CA ASN A 86 14.06 -14.77 2.35
C ASN A 86 13.49 -15.53 3.56
N VAL A 87 13.28 -14.84 4.68
CA VAL A 87 12.77 -15.45 5.93
C VAL A 87 11.75 -14.53 6.55
N TRP A 88 10.48 -14.86 6.37
CA TRP A 88 9.40 -14.13 7.02
C TRP A 88 9.26 -14.58 8.46
N ILE A 89 9.39 -13.66 9.40
CA ILE A 89 9.14 -13.93 10.83
C ILE A 89 7.70 -13.55 11.13
N GLU A 90 6.88 -14.55 11.35
CA GLU A 90 5.43 -14.43 11.47
C GLU A 90 4.99 -13.74 12.75
N ASN A 91 5.70 -13.99 13.87
CA ASN A 91 5.46 -13.40 15.19
C ASN A 91 6.79 -12.90 15.75
N LEU A 92 6.91 -11.60 15.95
CA LEU A 92 8.15 -10.94 16.35
C LEU A 92 8.27 -10.94 17.87
N ASP A 93 9.41 -11.37 18.43
CA ASP A 93 9.71 -11.17 19.83
C ASP A 93 10.12 -9.70 20.07
N ALA A 94 9.13 -8.81 20.21
CA ALA A 94 9.33 -7.38 20.36
C ALA A 94 8.20 -6.72 21.16
N ALA A 95 8.51 -5.59 21.78
CA ALA A 95 7.58 -4.70 22.49
C ALA A 95 6.69 -5.42 23.52
N LYS A 96 7.26 -6.30 24.33
CA LYS A 96 6.54 -7.07 25.37
C LYS A 96 5.79 -6.20 26.38
N ASP A 97 6.40 -5.10 26.80
CA ASP A 97 5.80 -4.16 27.74
C ASP A 97 4.82 -3.19 27.07
N PHE A 98 4.91 -3.02 25.77
CA PHE A 98 4.17 -2.07 24.93
C PHE A 98 4.16 -0.66 25.52
N ARG A 99 5.37 -0.09 25.74
CA ARG A 99 5.58 1.28 26.24
C ARG A 99 6.74 1.96 25.55
N LEU A 100 6.75 3.28 25.53
CA LEU A 100 7.86 4.06 24.99
C LEU A 100 9.15 3.74 25.73
N ALA A 101 10.22 3.47 24.97
CA ALA A 101 11.57 3.34 25.47
C ALA A 101 12.34 4.67 25.33
N TRP A 102 12.39 5.20 24.13
CA TRP A 102 13.04 6.47 23.83
C TRP A 102 12.49 7.07 22.52
N LYS A 103 12.81 8.36 22.30
CA LYS A 103 12.58 9.09 21.04
C LYS A 103 13.83 9.85 20.64
N ARG A 104 14.08 9.97 19.33
CA ARG A 104 15.18 10.75 18.77
C ARG A 104 14.72 11.50 17.52
N ASN A 105 15.11 12.76 17.43
CA ASN A 105 14.95 13.51 16.17
C ASN A 105 16.01 12.98 15.17
N ILE A 106 15.57 12.70 13.93
CA ILE A 106 16.39 12.11 12.87
C ILE A 106 16.74 13.10 11.76
N GLY A 107 16.15 14.29 11.73
CA GLY A 107 16.44 15.30 10.71
C GLY A 107 15.26 16.23 10.41
N GLU A 108 15.03 16.48 9.14
CA GLU A 108 13.97 17.36 8.65
C GLU A 108 12.63 16.63 8.55
N ALA A 109 11.60 17.29 9.06
CA ALA A 109 10.24 16.78 9.10
C ALA A 109 9.56 16.86 7.72
N SER A 110 8.57 16.00 7.51
CA SER A 110 7.65 16.09 6.38
C SER A 110 6.93 17.43 6.32
N ASN A 111 6.72 17.94 5.12
CA ASN A 111 5.94 19.16 4.84
C ASN A 111 5.19 18.99 3.52
N ARG A 112 4.55 20.06 2.99
CA ARG A 112 3.76 19.99 1.74
C ARG A 112 4.56 19.58 0.50
N LYS A 113 5.89 19.69 0.54
CA LYS A 113 6.79 19.48 -0.61
C LYS A 113 7.73 18.30 -0.40
N LEU A 114 7.98 17.96 0.84
CA LEU A 114 8.91 16.94 1.28
C LEU A 114 8.15 15.99 2.17
N HIS A 115 8.06 14.72 1.79
CA HIS A 115 7.44 13.69 2.59
C HIS A 115 8.41 12.58 2.88
N GLU A 116 8.47 12.18 4.12
CA GLU A 116 9.18 10.99 4.53
C GLU A 116 8.34 9.76 4.22
N THR A 117 8.87 8.88 3.38
CA THR A 117 8.25 7.61 3.01
C THR A 117 9.18 6.44 3.24
N ALA A 118 10.41 6.71 3.70
CA ALA A 118 11.42 5.70 3.93
C ALA A 118 11.15 4.97 5.25
N THR A 119 10.66 3.73 5.15
CA THR A 119 10.64 2.85 6.32
C THR A 119 12.06 2.62 6.83
N PRO A 120 12.29 2.66 8.14
CA PRO A 120 13.59 2.35 8.70
C PRO A 120 13.99 0.90 8.40
N VAL A 121 15.30 0.68 8.27
CA VAL A 121 15.87 -0.67 8.19
C VAL A 121 16.88 -0.87 9.31
N GLY A 122 17.10 -2.12 9.70
CA GLY A 122 17.95 -2.42 10.85
C GLY A 122 18.84 -3.63 10.63
N ALA A 123 20.12 -3.49 10.96
CA ALA A 123 21.10 -4.57 10.93
C ALA A 123 22.29 -4.25 11.83
N ASP A 124 23.00 -5.27 12.30
CA ASP A 124 24.23 -5.15 13.10
C ASP A 124 24.09 -4.21 14.32
N GLY A 125 22.94 -4.26 14.99
CA GLY A 125 22.63 -3.40 16.13
C GLY A 125 22.40 -1.93 15.80
N LYS A 126 22.29 -1.57 14.52
CA LYS A 126 22.03 -0.22 14.01
C LYS A 126 20.67 -0.10 13.37
N ILE A 127 20.07 1.08 13.47
CA ILE A 127 18.88 1.47 12.73
C ILE A 127 19.27 2.54 11.74
N PHE A 128 18.94 2.34 10.49
CA PHE A 128 19.16 3.29 9.41
C PHE A 128 17.84 3.96 9.07
N VAL A 129 17.87 5.27 8.97
CA VAL A 129 16.72 6.12 8.63
C VAL A 129 17.13 7.12 7.57
N MET A 130 16.17 7.58 6.79
CA MET A 130 16.32 8.68 5.85
C MET A 130 15.25 9.72 6.16
N ASP A 131 15.65 10.99 6.30
CA ASP A 131 14.71 12.08 6.51
C ASP A 131 14.11 12.60 5.18
N ALA A 132 13.16 13.53 5.30
CA ALA A 132 12.45 14.09 4.13
C ALA A 132 13.36 14.85 3.14
N GLU A 133 14.58 15.21 3.53
CA GLU A 133 15.58 15.84 2.67
C GLU A 133 16.65 14.86 2.12
N ALA A 134 16.39 13.55 2.21
CA ALA A 134 17.32 12.49 1.83
C ALA A 134 18.64 12.49 2.63
N ARG A 135 18.62 12.94 3.88
CA ARG A 135 19.70 12.73 4.81
C ARG A 135 19.60 11.33 5.41
N VAL A 136 20.60 10.50 5.19
CA VAL A 136 20.67 9.15 5.72
C VAL A 136 21.47 9.16 7.02
N SER A 137 20.95 8.50 8.05
CA SER A 137 21.59 8.45 9.37
C SER A 137 21.51 7.05 9.97
N ALA A 138 22.53 6.67 10.72
CA ALA A 138 22.56 5.45 11.52
C ALA A 138 22.50 5.77 13.01
N TYR A 139 21.70 5.00 13.72
CA TYR A 139 21.51 5.09 15.16
C TYR A 139 21.79 3.74 15.81
N ASP A 140 22.34 3.76 17.01
CA ASP A 140 22.45 2.57 17.85
C ASP A 140 21.04 2.14 18.30
N ALA A 141 20.70 0.90 18.05
CA ALA A 141 19.34 0.40 18.29
C ALA A 141 18.93 0.40 19.77
N ALA A 142 19.87 0.17 20.69
CA ALA A 142 19.59 0.08 22.11
C ALA A 142 19.42 1.47 22.76
N SER A 143 20.33 2.39 22.45
CA SER A 143 20.41 3.72 23.10
C SER A 143 19.76 4.84 22.31
N GLY A 144 19.55 4.66 21.01
CA GLY A 144 19.14 5.71 20.08
C GLY A 144 20.24 6.76 19.85
N GLY A 145 21.52 6.47 20.19
CA GLY A 145 22.64 7.35 19.89
C GLY A 145 22.97 7.40 18.41
N ARG A 146 23.11 8.60 17.82
CA ARG A 146 23.49 8.73 16.41
C ARG A 146 24.95 8.33 16.19
N ILE A 147 25.19 7.40 15.27
CA ILE A 147 26.52 6.90 14.91
C ILE A 147 27.12 7.74 13.79
N TRP A 148 26.39 7.91 12.69
CA TRP A 148 26.80 8.75 11.57
C TRP A 148 25.57 9.38 10.87
N SER A 149 25.81 10.40 10.04
CA SER A 149 24.80 11.07 9.23
C SER A 149 25.41 11.62 7.95
N VAL A 150 24.77 11.41 6.81
CA VAL A 150 25.24 11.84 5.48
C VAL A 150 24.11 12.48 4.71
N ASP A 151 24.34 13.67 4.17
CA ASP A 151 23.42 14.32 3.23
C ASP A 151 23.62 13.72 1.83
N MET A 152 22.57 13.15 1.26
CA MET A 152 22.59 12.51 -0.05
C MET A 152 21.99 13.37 -1.16
N ALA A 153 21.29 14.44 -0.83
CA ALA A 153 20.64 15.31 -1.81
C ALA A 153 21.66 16.23 -2.49
N GLU A 154 21.88 16.01 -3.78
CA GLU A 154 22.55 17.00 -4.63
C GLU A 154 21.48 17.93 -5.19
N ARG A 155 21.21 19.05 -4.47
CA ARG A 155 20.11 19.98 -4.80
C ARG A 155 20.44 20.79 -6.04
N THR A 156 20.04 20.29 -7.20
CA THR A 156 20.10 21.00 -8.48
C THR A 156 18.87 21.89 -8.67
N ARG A 157 18.85 22.71 -9.73
CA ARG A 157 17.65 23.50 -10.10
C ARG A 157 16.42 22.61 -10.37
N ARG A 158 16.64 21.41 -10.88
CA ARG A 158 15.60 20.41 -11.24
C ARG A 158 15.11 19.64 -10.01
N ASP A 159 15.98 19.44 -9.00
CA ASP A 159 15.75 18.58 -7.85
C ASP A 159 15.68 19.39 -6.54
N ARG A 160 14.86 20.44 -6.52
CA ARG A 160 14.65 21.26 -5.32
C ARG A 160 13.73 20.60 -4.29
N GLU A 161 12.87 19.72 -4.75
CA GLU A 161 11.86 19.04 -3.97
C GLU A 161 11.97 17.55 -4.31
N GLY A 162 12.29 16.73 -3.31
CA GLY A 162 12.33 15.29 -3.41
C GLY A 162 11.17 14.70 -2.62
N PHE A 163 10.42 13.81 -3.22
CA PHE A 163 9.38 13.06 -2.55
C PHE A 163 9.76 11.59 -2.55
N GLY A 164 9.73 10.99 -1.38
CA GLY A 164 9.92 9.55 -1.27
C GLY A 164 11.36 9.07 -1.41
N GLY A 165 11.46 7.76 -1.47
CA GLY A 165 12.67 6.97 -1.48
C GLY A 165 12.62 5.92 -0.40
N GLY A 166 13.71 5.19 -0.23
CA GLY A 166 13.79 4.17 0.80
C GLY A 166 15.17 3.58 0.96
N LEU A 167 15.25 2.65 1.89
CA LEU A 167 16.47 2.02 2.32
C LEU A 167 16.38 0.49 2.20
N ALA A 168 17.50 -0.16 1.88
CA ALA A 168 17.68 -1.59 2.05
C ALA A 168 19.12 -1.87 2.49
N TYR A 169 19.28 -2.85 3.36
CA TYR A 169 20.60 -3.30 3.83
C TYR A 169 20.90 -4.68 3.24
N ASP A 170 22.12 -4.88 2.78
CA ASP A 170 22.63 -6.19 2.43
C ASP A 170 24.15 -6.22 2.53
N GLY A 171 24.70 -7.25 3.19
CA GLY A 171 26.13 -7.54 3.24
C GLY A 171 27.03 -6.38 3.68
N GLY A 172 26.62 -5.57 4.66
CA GLY A 172 27.40 -4.41 5.14
C GLY A 172 27.22 -3.15 4.31
N LYS A 173 26.37 -3.15 3.29
CA LYS A 173 26.03 -2.01 2.46
C LYS A 173 24.62 -1.54 2.73
N LEU A 174 24.42 -0.25 2.69
CA LEU A 174 23.11 0.38 2.75
C LEU A 174 22.79 0.99 1.39
N TYR A 175 21.76 0.47 0.75
CA TYR A 175 21.28 0.97 -0.54
C TYR A 175 20.19 1.99 -0.31
N VAL A 176 20.21 3.05 -1.12
CA VAL A 176 19.38 4.23 -0.97
C VAL A 176 18.74 4.55 -2.31
N THR A 177 17.43 4.65 -2.35
CA THR A 177 16.68 5.25 -3.47
C THR A 177 16.10 6.57 -3.05
N SER A 178 15.85 7.48 -3.99
CA SER A 178 15.32 8.80 -3.63
C SER A 178 14.54 9.48 -4.75
N GLY A 179 13.51 10.22 -4.36
CA GLY A 179 12.80 11.17 -5.20
C GLY A 179 13.69 12.29 -5.76
N TYR A 180 14.89 12.49 -5.22
CA TYR A 180 15.94 13.34 -5.82
C TYR A 180 16.69 12.64 -6.98
N ARG A 181 16.11 11.61 -7.56
CA ARG A 181 16.55 10.91 -8.77
C ARG A 181 17.97 10.34 -8.67
N PHE A 182 18.18 9.50 -7.70
CA PHE A 182 19.39 8.70 -7.57
C PHE A 182 19.14 7.35 -6.92
N VAL A 183 20.00 6.42 -7.24
CA VAL A 183 20.22 5.17 -6.51
C VAL A 183 21.67 5.17 -6.03
N ALA A 184 21.94 4.78 -4.78
CA ALA A 184 23.28 4.83 -4.22
C ALA A 184 23.52 3.67 -3.25
N ALA A 185 24.80 3.38 -2.99
CA ALA A 185 25.24 2.51 -1.90
C ALA A 185 26.16 3.24 -0.96
N LEU A 186 25.96 3.00 0.33
CA LEU A 186 26.80 3.48 1.42
C LEU A 186 27.41 2.27 2.17
N ASP A 187 28.58 2.44 2.69
CA ASP A 187 29.12 1.55 3.73
C ASP A 187 28.27 1.72 5.00
N ALA A 188 27.63 0.67 5.46
CA ALA A 188 26.67 0.74 6.56
C ALA A 188 27.32 1.02 7.93
N ALA A 189 28.62 0.74 8.07
CA ALA A 189 29.33 1.02 9.31
C ALA A 189 29.69 2.51 9.46
N THR A 190 30.02 3.18 8.35
CA THR A 190 30.64 4.52 8.35
C THR A 190 29.78 5.59 7.68
N GLY A 191 28.80 5.22 6.86
CA GLY A 191 28.04 6.14 6.00
C GLY A 191 28.82 6.62 4.77
N LYS A 192 30.02 6.08 4.51
CA LYS A 192 30.81 6.46 3.33
C LYS A 192 30.09 6.01 2.05
N ARG A 193 29.91 6.94 1.10
CA ARG A 193 29.35 6.61 -0.21
C ARG A 193 30.30 5.71 -1.00
N LEU A 194 29.81 4.54 -1.41
CA LEU A 194 30.53 3.57 -2.25
C LEU A 194 30.34 3.89 -3.73
N TRP A 195 29.09 4.09 -4.13
CA TRP A 195 28.72 4.52 -5.48
C TRP A 195 27.42 5.33 -5.45
N ARG A 196 27.13 6.05 -6.53
CA ARG A 196 25.88 6.76 -6.78
C ARG A 196 25.63 6.81 -8.28
N THR A 197 24.42 6.43 -8.69
CA THR A 197 23.91 6.52 -10.06
C THR A 197 22.74 7.48 -10.08
N ASN A 198 22.82 8.50 -10.94
CA ASN A 198 21.69 9.39 -11.17
C ASN A 198 20.71 8.71 -12.13
N VAL A 199 19.43 8.85 -11.87
CA VAL A 199 18.35 8.26 -12.65
C VAL A 199 17.51 9.37 -13.30
N ASP A 200 16.82 9.04 -14.39
CA ASP A 200 16.06 10.04 -15.15
C ASP A 200 14.77 10.42 -14.43
N SER A 201 14.14 9.48 -13.76
CA SER A 201 12.85 9.66 -13.07
C SER A 201 12.97 9.44 -11.55
N PRO A 202 12.15 10.16 -10.74
CA PRO A 202 12.14 9.97 -9.29
C PRO A 202 11.83 8.54 -8.89
N VAL A 203 12.48 8.06 -7.82
CA VAL A 203 12.19 6.77 -7.20
C VAL A 203 11.56 7.03 -5.83
N HIS A 204 10.30 6.63 -5.65
CA HIS A 204 9.57 6.90 -4.41
C HIS A 204 9.59 5.72 -3.44
N GLY A 205 9.71 4.49 -3.94
CA GLY A 205 9.73 3.27 -3.14
C GLY A 205 11.11 2.88 -2.63
N ALA A 206 11.15 2.00 -1.63
CA ALA A 206 12.39 1.40 -1.16
C ALA A 206 12.94 0.39 -2.17
N PRO A 207 14.26 0.24 -2.26
CA PRO A 207 14.86 -0.74 -3.15
C PRO A 207 14.68 -2.16 -2.62
N ALA A 208 14.65 -3.15 -3.53
CA ALA A 208 14.85 -4.54 -3.23
C ALA A 208 16.28 -4.95 -3.57
N VAL A 209 16.88 -5.82 -2.75
CA VAL A 209 18.23 -6.32 -3.00
C VAL A 209 18.19 -7.84 -3.05
N THR A 210 18.53 -8.41 -4.20
CA THR A 210 18.66 -9.86 -4.41
C THR A 210 19.50 -10.15 -5.65
N ALA A 211 20.06 -11.34 -5.78
CA ALA A 211 20.85 -11.80 -6.92
C ALA A 211 21.99 -10.83 -7.33
N GLY A 212 22.62 -10.14 -6.37
CA GLY A 212 23.66 -9.16 -6.64
C GLY A 212 23.19 -7.86 -7.31
N ARG A 213 21.89 -7.57 -7.23
CA ARG A 213 21.26 -6.38 -7.83
C ARG A 213 20.47 -5.59 -6.82
N VAL A 214 20.43 -4.28 -7.05
CA VAL A 214 19.55 -3.32 -6.39
C VAL A 214 18.45 -2.96 -7.39
N MET A 215 17.21 -3.22 -7.07
CA MET A 215 16.07 -3.02 -7.94
C MET A 215 15.14 -1.97 -7.36
N ALA A 216 14.69 -1.04 -8.19
CA ALA A 216 13.84 0.08 -7.77
C ALA A 216 12.81 0.41 -8.85
N ILE A 217 11.60 0.77 -8.45
CA ILE A 217 10.53 1.21 -9.36
C ILE A 217 10.51 2.73 -9.35
N ASN A 218 10.61 3.34 -10.53
CA ASN A 218 10.50 4.78 -10.69
C ASN A 218 9.04 5.22 -10.93
N VAL A 219 8.82 6.54 -10.97
CA VAL A 219 7.48 7.11 -11.14
C VAL A 219 6.89 6.92 -12.54
N ASP A 220 7.64 6.42 -13.51
CA ASP A 220 7.16 6.12 -14.85
C ASP A 220 6.79 4.64 -15.04
N ASP A 221 6.63 3.90 -13.92
CA ASP A 221 6.34 2.47 -13.88
C ASP A 221 7.42 1.60 -14.54
N GLU A 222 8.67 2.02 -14.42
CA GLU A 222 9.82 1.24 -14.86
C GLU A 222 10.53 0.64 -13.64
N LEU A 223 10.76 -0.66 -13.64
CA LEU A 223 11.65 -1.34 -12.71
C LEU A 223 13.07 -1.34 -13.27
N GLU A 224 13.97 -0.70 -12.57
CA GLU A 224 15.37 -0.58 -12.94
C GLU A 224 16.23 -1.46 -12.02
N ALA A 225 17.15 -2.23 -12.59
CA ALA A 225 18.09 -3.07 -11.84
C ALA A 225 19.52 -2.59 -12.01
N TYR A 226 20.22 -2.45 -10.91
CA TYR A 226 21.58 -1.97 -10.83
C TYR A 226 22.49 -3.02 -10.20
N ASN A 227 23.70 -3.17 -10.70
CA ASN A 227 24.71 -4.00 -10.07
C ASN A 227 25.00 -3.49 -8.65
N SER A 228 24.87 -4.33 -7.63
CA SER A 228 24.98 -3.92 -6.22
C SER A 228 26.39 -3.46 -5.83
N GLU A 229 27.42 -3.87 -6.56
CA GLU A 229 28.81 -3.49 -6.28
C GLU A 229 29.23 -2.18 -6.94
N THR A 230 28.74 -1.94 -8.17
CA THR A 230 29.23 -0.83 -9.01
C THR A 230 28.20 0.27 -9.24
N GLY A 231 26.91 -0.02 -9.05
CA GLY A 231 25.80 0.87 -9.41
C GLY A 231 25.55 1.00 -10.91
N ALA A 232 26.20 0.19 -11.75
CA ALA A 232 25.90 0.14 -13.18
C ALA A 232 24.52 -0.46 -13.42
N GLN A 233 23.74 0.14 -14.32
CA GLN A 233 22.45 -0.40 -14.72
C GLN A 233 22.64 -1.68 -15.55
N ASP A 234 21.96 -2.76 -15.13
CA ASP A 234 22.06 -4.07 -15.79
C ASP A 234 20.90 -4.30 -16.76
N TRP A 235 19.67 -4.07 -16.31
CA TRP A 235 18.46 -4.25 -17.10
C TRP A 235 17.31 -3.36 -16.59
N THR A 236 16.29 -3.18 -17.42
CA THR A 236 15.04 -2.51 -17.06
C THR A 236 13.83 -3.30 -17.53
N TYR A 237 12.69 -3.08 -16.87
CA TYR A 237 11.38 -3.62 -17.26
C TYR A 237 10.35 -2.49 -17.22
N GLN A 238 9.66 -2.26 -18.32
CA GLN A 238 8.62 -1.24 -18.43
C GLN A 238 7.24 -1.88 -18.30
N ALA A 239 6.49 -1.49 -17.26
CA ALA A 239 5.08 -1.84 -17.11
C ALA A 239 4.17 -0.84 -17.83
N LEU A 240 2.86 -1.08 -17.79
CA LEU A 240 1.89 -0.13 -18.35
C LEU A 240 1.90 1.17 -17.53
N THR A 241 2.15 2.28 -18.18
CA THR A 241 2.19 3.60 -17.54
C THR A 241 0.77 4.10 -17.25
N GLU A 242 0.48 4.46 -16.01
CA GLU A 242 -0.78 5.06 -15.58
C GLU A 242 -0.60 6.54 -15.26
N PRO A 243 -1.41 7.44 -15.87
CA PRO A 243 -1.30 8.87 -15.62
C PRO A 243 -1.81 9.29 -14.24
N ALA A 244 -2.69 8.49 -13.62
CA ALA A 244 -3.26 8.74 -12.30
C ALA A 244 -2.72 7.71 -11.29
N ARG A 245 -1.92 8.18 -10.34
CA ARG A 245 -1.34 7.35 -9.27
C ARG A 245 -1.48 8.00 -7.90
N ILE A 246 -1.35 7.20 -6.85
CA ILE A 246 -1.13 7.72 -5.50
C ILE A 246 0.34 8.14 -5.35
N LEU A 247 0.58 9.11 -4.46
CA LEU A 247 1.95 9.56 -4.19
C LEU A 247 2.78 8.53 -3.42
N GLU A 248 2.14 7.59 -2.73
CA GLU A 248 2.82 6.46 -2.12
C GLU A 248 3.31 5.50 -3.21
N ALA A 249 4.56 5.11 -3.13
CA ALA A 249 5.14 4.17 -4.07
C ALA A 249 5.39 2.83 -3.42
N SER A 250 4.92 1.81 -4.08
CA SER A 250 5.21 0.44 -3.69
C SER A 250 6.66 0.08 -3.96
N SER A 251 7.14 -0.92 -3.26
CA SER A 251 8.50 -1.41 -3.37
C SER A 251 8.51 -2.83 -3.93
N PRO A 252 9.46 -3.18 -4.79
CA PRO A 252 9.62 -4.55 -5.25
C PRO A 252 10.02 -5.47 -4.09
N VAL A 253 9.71 -6.75 -4.21
CA VAL A 253 9.94 -7.76 -3.17
C VAL A 253 10.77 -8.92 -3.72
N PRO A 254 11.91 -9.24 -3.11
CA PRO A 254 12.66 -10.45 -3.45
C PRO A 254 11.85 -11.72 -3.19
N ALA A 255 11.95 -12.68 -4.08
CA ALA A 255 11.24 -13.96 -4.03
C ALA A 255 12.15 -15.12 -4.53
N GLY A 256 13.26 -15.35 -3.82
CA GLY A 256 14.28 -16.30 -4.27
C GLY A 256 15.05 -15.78 -5.48
N GLU A 257 14.94 -16.47 -6.62
CA GLU A 257 15.54 -16.04 -7.90
C GLU A 257 14.68 -15.01 -8.65
N ALA A 258 13.45 -14.78 -8.20
CA ALA A 258 12.54 -13.79 -8.74
C ALA A 258 12.50 -12.50 -7.91
N VAL A 259 11.96 -11.45 -8.51
CA VAL A 259 11.49 -10.23 -7.86
C VAL A 259 10.03 -10.00 -8.24
N VAL A 260 9.19 -9.74 -7.25
CA VAL A 260 7.79 -9.38 -7.47
C VAL A 260 7.65 -7.87 -7.43
N ALA A 261 7.23 -7.29 -8.53
CA ALA A 261 7.15 -5.84 -8.74
C ALA A 261 5.69 -5.38 -8.86
N PRO A 262 5.20 -4.53 -7.95
CA PRO A 262 3.88 -3.91 -8.02
C PRO A 262 3.95 -2.56 -8.75
N PHE A 263 2.96 -2.29 -9.62
CA PHE A 263 2.91 -1.08 -10.44
C PHE A 263 1.62 -0.27 -10.21
N ALA A 264 1.67 1.01 -10.62
CA ALA A 264 0.52 1.92 -10.50
C ALA A 264 -0.64 1.53 -11.44
N SER A 265 -0.38 0.80 -12.50
CA SER A 265 -1.39 0.20 -13.38
C SER A 265 -2.28 -0.84 -12.68
N GLY A 266 -1.90 -1.28 -11.46
CA GLY A 266 -2.51 -2.41 -10.77
C GLY A 266 -1.94 -3.76 -11.23
N GLU A 267 -0.90 -3.75 -12.03
CA GLU A 267 -0.16 -4.95 -12.40
C GLU A 267 0.79 -5.36 -11.27
N LEU A 268 0.81 -6.65 -11.00
CA LEU A 268 1.79 -7.32 -10.18
C LEU A 268 2.55 -8.29 -11.06
N VAL A 269 3.85 -8.10 -11.19
CA VAL A 269 4.69 -8.83 -12.14
C VAL A 269 5.81 -9.56 -11.40
N ALA A 270 6.02 -10.82 -11.69
CA ALA A 270 7.22 -11.55 -11.26
C ALA A 270 8.24 -11.59 -12.41
N LEU A 271 9.46 -11.18 -12.09
CA LEU A 271 10.56 -11.14 -13.02
C LEU A 271 11.73 -11.95 -12.48
N HIS A 272 12.46 -12.62 -13.34
CA HIS A 272 13.72 -13.25 -12.98
C HIS A 272 14.74 -12.17 -12.60
N ALA A 273 15.18 -12.16 -11.34
CA ALA A 273 15.99 -11.08 -10.77
C ALA A 273 17.34 -10.85 -11.48
N ALA A 274 17.88 -11.88 -12.13
CA ALA A 274 19.18 -11.80 -12.79
C ALA A 274 19.13 -11.11 -14.17
N ASN A 275 17.99 -11.08 -14.87
CA ASN A 275 17.92 -10.61 -16.26
C ASN A 275 16.64 -9.85 -16.61
N GLY A 276 15.67 -9.71 -15.70
CA GLY A 276 14.44 -9.00 -15.93
C GLY A 276 13.40 -9.71 -16.82
N ASN A 277 13.60 -10.98 -17.15
CA ASN A 277 12.61 -11.75 -17.91
C ASN A 277 11.34 -11.96 -17.10
N GLU A 278 10.19 -11.68 -17.69
CA GLU A 278 8.89 -11.89 -17.07
C GLU A 278 8.61 -13.38 -16.91
N GLU A 279 8.23 -13.77 -15.71
CA GLU A 279 7.78 -15.12 -15.37
C GLU A 279 6.26 -15.20 -15.43
N TRP A 280 5.58 -14.21 -14.85
CA TRP A 280 4.13 -14.05 -14.91
C TRP A 280 3.73 -12.60 -14.58
N SER A 281 2.53 -12.22 -15.00
CA SER A 281 1.89 -10.97 -14.61
C SER A 281 0.40 -11.20 -14.28
N VAL A 282 -0.13 -10.44 -13.33
CA VAL A 282 -1.53 -10.44 -12.93
C VAL A 282 -1.99 -9.03 -12.60
N THR A 283 -3.25 -8.70 -12.95
CA THR A 283 -3.82 -7.38 -12.67
C THR A 283 -4.77 -7.44 -11.48
N LEU A 284 -4.47 -6.66 -10.43
CA LEU A 284 -5.30 -6.51 -9.24
C LEU A 284 -6.21 -5.28 -9.38
N SER A 285 -7.18 -5.34 -10.29
CA SER A 285 -8.11 -4.24 -10.50
C SER A 285 -9.56 -4.69 -10.55
N ARG A 286 -10.46 -3.86 -10.02
CA ARG A 286 -11.90 -3.99 -10.23
C ARG A 286 -12.31 -3.10 -11.37
N THR A 287 -12.94 -3.67 -12.38
CA THR A 287 -13.70 -2.90 -13.38
C THR A 287 -14.99 -2.40 -12.74
N SER A 288 -14.99 -1.16 -12.25
CA SER A 288 -16.22 -0.49 -11.81
C SER A 288 -16.64 0.54 -12.86
N ARG A 289 -17.86 0.42 -13.36
CA ARG A 289 -18.44 1.35 -14.35
C ARG A 289 -18.94 2.67 -13.76
N THR A 290 -18.80 2.93 -12.46
CA THR A 290 -19.59 3.97 -11.80
C THR A 290 -18.83 5.02 -11.00
N ASN A 291 -17.53 4.88 -10.74
CA ASN A 291 -16.78 5.86 -9.94
C ASN A 291 -15.37 6.14 -10.48
N ALA A 292 -15.06 7.41 -10.72
CA ALA A 292 -13.73 7.88 -11.12
C ALA A 292 -12.60 7.54 -10.09
N ILE A 293 -12.96 7.36 -8.81
CA ILE A 293 -12.00 6.94 -7.76
C ILE A 293 -11.57 5.47 -7.93
N SER A 294 -12.38 4.64 -8.59
CA SER A 294 -12.00 3.25 -8.92
C SER A 294 -11.07 3.14 -10.14
N GLU A 295 -10.72 4.27 -10.76
CA GLU A 295 -9.74 4.32 -11.85
C GLU A 295 -8.30 4.30 -11.32
N ILE A 296 -8.06 4.65 -10.04
CA ILE A 296 -6.74 4.48 -9.41
C ILE A 296 -6.58 3.01 -9.03
N ARG A 297 -5.72 2.30 -9.74
CA ARG A 297 -5.51 0.84 -9.61
C ARG A 297 -4.28 0.49 -8.79
N ASP A 298 -3.54 1.48 -8.39
CA ASP A 298 -2.21 1.41 -7.78
C ASP A 298 -2.12 0.34 -6.68
N ILE A 299 -1.07 -0.49 -6.76
CA ILE A 299 -0.67 -1.41 -5.70
C ILE A 299 0.34 -0.66 -4.82
N ALA A 300 -0.15 0.25 -3.97
CA ALA A 300 0.71 1.09 -3.14
C ALA A 300 1.31 0.35 -1.94
N GLY A 301 0.56 -0.61 -1.38
CA GLY A 301 1.07 -1.48 -0.32
C GLY A 301 2.09 -2.47 -0.86
N ARG A 302 3.23 -2.62 -0.18
CA ARG A 302 4.24 -3.61 -0.56
C ARG A 302 3.64 -5.02 -0.50
N PRO A 303 3.77 -5.84 -1.57
CA PRO A 303 3.40 -7.25 -1.53
C PRO A 303 4.21 -8.05 -0.50
N VAL A 304 3.65 -9.14 -0.02
CA VAL A 304 4.36 -10.07 0.86
C VAL A 304 4.47 -11.42 0.20
N VAL A 305 5.68 -11.93 0.13
CA VAL A 305 5.97 -13.29 -0.34
C VAL A 305 6.13 -14.19 0.89
N PHE A 306 5.25 -15.17 1.01
CA PHE A 306 5.27 -16.09 2.14
C PHE A 306 4.74 -17.48 1.76
N SER A 307 5.53 -18.51 2.05
CA SER A 307 5.12 -19.93 1.87
C SER A 307 4.59 -20.27 0.46
N GLY A 308 5.25 -19.74 -0.59
CA GLY A 308 4.85 -20.00 -1.98
C GLY A 308 3.65 -19.19 -2.46
N ALA A 309 3.21 -18.21 -1.68
CA ALA A 309 2.15 -17.26 -2.02
C ALA A 309 2.67 -15.83 -2.09
N VAL A 310 2.01 -15.00 -2.88
CA VAL A 310 2.16 -13.55 -2.91
C VAL A 310 0.85 -12.92 -2.48
N PHE A 311 0.89 -12.18 -1.38
CA PHE A 311 -0.25 -11.42 -0.88
C PHE A 311 -0.11 -9.96 -1.27
N ALA A 312 -1.06 -9.45 -2.03
CA ALA A 312 -1.04 -8.07 -2.51
C ALA A 312 -2.43 -7.44 -2.50
N GLY A 313 -2.48 -6.15 -2.25
CA GLY A 313 -3.72 -5.39 -2.27
C GLY A 313 -3.60 -4.11 -3.10
N SER A 314 -4.68 -3.74 -3.78
CA SER A 314 -4.74 -2.54 -4.60
C SER A 314 -5.67 -1.47 -4.02
N HIS A 315 -5.44 -0.22 -4.41
CA HIS A 315 -6.31 0.90 -4.11
C HIS A 315 -7.71 0.75 -4.75
N SER A 316 -7.82 -0.02 -5.83
CA SER A 316 -9.10 -0.32 -6.49
C SER A 316 -10.03 -1.25 -5.70
N GLY A 317 -9.56 -1.78 -4.57
CA GLY A 317 -10.37 -2.61 -3.67
C GLY A 317 -10.30 -4.10 -3.95
N VAL A 318 -9.15 -4.59 -4.34
CA VAL A 318 -8.85 -6.03 -4.48
C VAL A 318 -7.66 -6.37 -3.60
N PHE A 319 -7.81 -7.35 -2.73
CA PHE A 319 -6.73 -8.00 -1.99
C PHE A 319 -6.72 -9.48 -2.35
N SER A 320 -5.57 -10.02 -2.75
CA SER A 320 -5.49 -11.38 -3.30
C SER A 320 -4.34 -12.20 -2.74
N ASP A 321 -4.54 -13.51 -2.70
CA ASP A 321 -3.52 -14.55 -2.63
C ASP A 321 -3.23 -15.05 -4.05
N ILE A 322 -1.96 -14.99 -4.45
CA ILE A 322 -1.48 -15.35 -5.77
C ILE A 322 -0.40 -16.43 -5.60
N ASP A 323 -0.46 -17.49 -6.37
CA ASP A 323 0.59 -18.51 -6.40
C ASP A 323 1.88 -17.91 -6.94
N LEU A 324 2.96 -17.96 -6.14
CA LEU A 324 4.24 -17.35 -6.48
C LEU A 324 4.84 -17.91 -7.77
N ARG A 325 4.63 -19.16 -8.05
CA ARG A 325 5.25 -19.84 -9.20
C ARG A 325 4.50 -19.63 -10.51
N THR A 326 3.15 -19.47 -10.44
CA THR A 326 2.31 -19.45 -11.65
C THR A 326 1.63 -18.12 -11.90
N GLY A 327 1.56 -17.23 -10.90
CA GLY A 327 0.76 -16.00 -10.97
C GLY A 327 -0.76 -16.23 -10.88
N GLU A 328 -1.19 -17.47 -10.62
CA GLU A 328 -2.63 -17.78 -10.51
C GLU A 328 -3.21 -17.23 -9.21
N THR A 329 -4.32 -16.51 -9.31
CA THR A 329 -5.05 -16.02 -8.13
C THR A 329 -5.82 -17.17 -7.49
N LYS A 330 -5.49 -17.51 -6.23
CA LYS A 330 -6.19 -18.54 -5.46
C LYS A 330 -7.50 -18.05 -4.88
N TRP A 331 -7.49 -16.87 -4.28
CA TRP A 331 -8.68 -16.18 -3.77
C TRP A 331 -8.48 -14.67 -3.74
N SER A 332 -9.59 -13.93 -3.63
CA SER A 332 -9.60 -12.47 -3.54
C SER A 332 -10.65 -11.98 -2.58
N LEU A 333 -10.36 -10.87 -1.89
CA LEU A 333 -11.26 -10.16 -0.98
C LEU A 333 -11.50 -8.72 -1.42
N PRO A 334 -12.69 -8.17 -1.15
CA PRO A 334 -13.03 -6.80 -1.51
C PRO A 334 -12.45 -5.79 -0.49
N ILE A 335 -11.13 -5.67 -0.44
CA ILE A 335 -10.43 -4.79 0.50
C ILE A 335 -9.63 -3.75 -0.27
N THR A 336 -9.91 -2.46 -0.02
CA THR A 336 -9.04 -1.36 -0.42
C THR A 336 -7.95 -1.20 0.61
N THR A 337 -6.70 -1.41 0.24
CA THR A 337 -5.55 -1.27 1.14
C THR A 337 -4.37 -0.63 0.44
N ILE A 338 -3.59 0.12 1.21
CA ILE A 338 -2.30 0.70 0.83
C ILE A 338 -1.18 0.22 1.77
N THR A 339 -1.50 -0.70 2.67
CA THR A 339 -0.56 -1.19 3.67
C THR A 339 -0.08 -2.60 3.34
N THR A 340 1.07 -2.96 3.89
CA THR A 340 1.62 -4.31 3.76
C THR A 340 0.81 -5.29 4.62
N PRO A 341 0.31 -6.40 4.07
CA PRO A 341 -0.38 -7.42 4.84
C PRO A 341 0.59 -8.21 5.73
N TRP A 342 0.06 -8.87 6.77
CA TRP A 342 0.88 -9.65 7.70
C TRP A 342 0.39 -11.10 7.80
N PRO A 343 0.98 -12.04 7.07
CA PRO A 343 0.69 -13.46 7.23
C PRO A 343 1.32 -14.02 8.50
N ALA A 344 0.57 -14.83 9.27
CA ALA A 344 1.05 -15.54 10.45
C ALA A 344 0.22 -16.79 10.72
N GLY A 345 0.86 -17.95 10.85
CA GLY A 345 0.19 -19.24 11.02
C GLY A 345 -0.85 -19.50 9.95
N ASP A 346 -2.08 -19.75 10.37
CA ASP A 346 -3.20 -20.05 9.48
C ASP A 346 -3.86 -18.80 8.89
N VAL A 347 -3.46 -17.60 9.31
CA VAL A 347 -4.17 -16.37 9.00
C VAL A 347 -3.31 -15.30 8.32
N ILE A 348 -4.00 -14.32 7.77
CA ILE A 348 -3.41 -13.07 7.27
C ILE A 348 -4.16 -11.89 7.85
N TYR A 349 -3.41 -10.89 8.30
CA TYR A 349 -3.94 -9.62 8.79
C TYR A 349 -3.77 -8.53 7.75
N VAL A 350 -4.84 -7.76 7.52
CA VAL A 350 -4.86 -6.65 6.56
C VAL A 350 -5.47 -5.43 7.22
N VAL A 351 -4.90 -4.26 6.96
CA VAL A 351 -5.50 -2.97 7.37
C VAL A 351 -6.14 -2.33 6.14
N SER A 352 -7.44 -2.04 6.22
CA SER A 352 -8.15 -1.37 5.14
C SER A 352 -7.99 0.15 5.22
N GLN A 353 -8.14 0.83 4.08
CA GLN A 353 -8.16 2.29 4.02
C GLN A 353 -9.34 2.91 4.80
N ALA A 354 -10.38 2.15 5.07
CA ALA A 354 -11.48 2.55 5.94
C ALA A 354 -11.11 2.57 7.44
N GLY A 355 -9.95 2.01 7.80
CA GLY A 355 -9.47 1.90 9.17
C GLY A 355 -9.97 0.63 9.87
N GLU A 356 -10.25 -0.41 9.11
CA GLU A 356 -10.58 -1.73 9.62
C GLU A 356 -9.35 -2.61 9.64
N VAL A 357 -9.18 -3.37 10.72
CA VAL A 357 -8.22 -4.47 10.78
C VAL A 357 -8.98 -5.75 10.56
N ILE A 358 -8.54 -6.54 9.60
CA ILE A 358 -9.20 -7.74 9.11
C ILE A 358 -8.28 -8.93 9.35
N CYS A 359 -8.81 -10.01 9.92
CA CYS A 359 -8.16 -11.30 10.01
C CYS A 359 -8.88 -12.30 9.11
N ALA A 360 -8.18 -12.84 8.14
CA ALA A 360 -8.73 -13.81 7.21
C ALA A 360 -7.90 -15.11 7.21
N SER A 361 -8.53 -16.21 6.85
CA SER A 361 -7.86 -17.47 6.57
C SER A 361 -6.93 -17.31 5.38
N ARG A 362 -5.69 -17.70 5.54
CA ARG A 362 -4.69 -17.68 4.47
C ARG A 362 -5.01 -18.66 3.34
N ASP A 363 -5.66 -19.78 3.67
CA ASP A 363 -5.94 -20.83 2.68
C ASP A 363 -7.06 -20.47 1.70
N ASN A 364 -8.10 -19.74 2.17
CA ASN A 364 -9.30 -19.53 1.36
C ASN A 364 -9.91 -18.12 1.46
N GLY A 365 -9.28 -17.20 2.19
CA GLY A 365 -9.73 -15.83 2.35
C GLY A 365 -10.97 -15.63 3.23
N GLN A 366 -11.52 -16.67 3.87
CA GLN A 366 -12.66 -16.51 4.78
C GLN A 366 -12.26 -15.68 5.99
N VAL A 367 -13.12 -14.73 6.39
CA VAL A 367 -12.82 -13.75 7.42
C VAL A 367 -13.20 -14.28 8.80
N TYR A 368 -12.24 -14.29 9.73
CA TYR A 368 -12.46 -14.64 11.15
C TYR A 368 -13.09 -13.49 11.92
N TRP A 369 -12.53 -12.27 11.78
CA TRP A 369 -13.01 -11.08 12.45
C TRP A 369 -12.62 -9.80 11.72
N ILE A 370 -13.39 -8.73 11.96
CA ILE A 370 -13.15 -7.38 11.48
C ILE A 370 -13.26 -6.43 12.66
N THR A 371 -12.27 -5.57 12.86
CA THR A 371 -12.29 -4.52 13.88
C THR A 371 -12.18 -3.15 13.25
N ASP A 372 -13.26 -2.37 13.28
CA ASP A 372 -13.27 -0.97 12.87
C ASP A 372 -12.62 -0.10 13.93
N LEU A 373 -11.42 0.41 13.66
CA LEU A 373 -10.66 1.29 14.56
C LEU A 373 -11.22 2.71 14.60
N ASN A 374 -12.03 3.09 13.63
CA ASN A 374 -12.75 4.36 13.56
C ASN A 374 -14.20 4.27 14.09
N LYS A 375 -14.57 3.15 14.73
CA LYS A 375 -15.93 2.94 15.22
C LYS A 375 -16.38 4.08 16.15
N GLY A 376 -17.53 4.68 15.84
CA GLY A 376 -18.10 5.80 16.60
C GLY A 376 -17.63 7.18 16.13
N ILE A 377 -16.65 7.29 15.24
CA ILE A 377 -16.19 8.55 14.66
C ILE A 377 -17.08 8.93 13.48
N LYS A 378 -17.95 9.91 13.70
CA LYS A 378 -18.98 10.29 12.72
C LYS A 378 -18.43 11.16 11.58
N LYS A 379 -17.51 12.06 11.85
CA LYS A 379 -16.97 12.99 10.84
C LYS A 379 -15.80 12.34 10.11
N ARG A 380 -15.87 12.28 8.78
CA ARG A 380 -14.82 11.70 7.94
C ARG A 380 -13.43 12.30 8.21
N LYS A 381 -13.34 13.62 8.43
CA LYS A 381 -12.08 14.34 8.71
C LYS A 381 -11.41 13.97 10.05
N ASP A 382 -12.16 13.38 10.97
CA ASP A 382 -11.68 12.99 12.30
C ASP A 382 -11.32 11.48 12.34
N ARG A 383 -11.51 10.75 11.23
CA ARG A 383 -11.11 9.36 11.10
C ARG A 383 -9.62 9.27 10.86
N ALA A 384 -8.97 8.36 11.57
CA ALA A 384 -7.56 8.09 11.40
C ALA A 384 -7.30 7.07 10.28
N LEU A 385 -6.15 7.20 9.63
CA LEU A 385 -5.54 6.16 8.82
C LEU A 385 -4.60 5.34 9.69
N PHE A 386 -4.53 4.04 9.41
CA PHE A 386 -3.72 3.10 10.18
C PHE A 386 -2.74 2.37 9.27
N PHE A 387 -1.52 2.14 9.78
CA PHE A 387 -0.40 1.54 9.07
C PHE A 387 0.18 0.37 9.85
N GLY A 388 0.71 -0.60 9.15
CA GLY A 388 1.00 -1.94 9.62
C GLY A 388 0.01 -2.90 8.96
N PRO A 389 -0.37 -4.03 9.59
CA PRO A 389 -0.06 -4.42 10.98
C PRO A 389 1.28 -5.14 11.10
N VAL A 390 1.73 -5.34 12.34
CA VAL A 390 2.76 -6.32 12.68
C VAL A 390 2.32 -7.16 13.87
N LEU A 391 2.60 -8.46 13.86
CA LEU A 391 2.34 -9.33 15.00
C LEU A 391 3.61 -9.39 15.87
N ALA A 392 3.52 -8.89 17.10
CA ALA A 392 4.65 -8.80 18.01
C ALA A 392 4.25 -9.25 19.42
N SER A 393 4.94 -10.28 19.94
CA SER A 393 4.76 -10.84 21.29
C SER A 393 3.29 -11.05 21.66
N GLY A 394 2.50 -11.65 20.73
CA GLY A 394 1.09 -11.93 20.94
C GLY A 394 0.17 -10.71 20.84
N ARG A 395 0.62 -9.62 20.26
CA ARG A 395 -0.15 -8.40 19.99
C ARG A 395 -0.10 -8.07 18.52
N LEU A 396 -1.23 -7.72 17.94
CA LEU A 396 -1.28 -7.13 16.61
C LEU A 396 -1.17 -5.61 16.75
N VAL A 397 -0.10 -5.01 16.23
CA VAL A 397 0.22 -3.59 16.42
C VAL A 397 0.04 -2.83 15.14
N VAL A 398 -0.70 -1.72 15.20
CA VAL A 398 -0.86 -0.72 14.14
C VAL A 398 -0.49 0.65 14.67
N VAL A 399 -0.02 1.53 13.78
CA VAL A 399 0.23 2.96 14.08
C VAL A 399 -0.72 3.83 13.27
N SER A 400 -0.88 5.10 13.63
CA SER A 400 -1.84 5.97 12.99
C SER A 400 -1.28 7.36 12.64
N ASP A 401 -1.89 8.00 11.67
CA ASP A 401 -1.70 9.42 11.31
C ASP A 401 -2.15 10.41 12.41
N HIS A 402 -2.76 9.92 13.48
CA HIS A 402 -3.09 10.68 14.70
C HIS A 402 -2.08 10.48 15.83
N GLY A 403 -0.89 9.94 15.54
CA GLY A 403 0.20 9.80 16.51
C GLY A 403 -0.04 8.75 17.60
N ARG A 404 -0.76 7.68 17.27
CA ARG A 404 -1.04 6.57 18.20
C ARG A 404 -0.46 5.26 17.69
N ALA A 405 0.11 4.46 18.59
CA ALA A 405 0.29 3.03 18.37
C ALA A 405 -0.78 2.28 19.17
N ILE A 406 -1.48 1.35 18.51
CA ILE A 406 -2.62 0.61 19.05
C ILE A 406 -2.29 -0.87 18.97
N SER A 407 -2.54 -1.60 20.06
CA SER A 407 -2.45 -3.06 20.07
C SER A 407 -3.82 -3.71 20.15
N LEU A 408 -3.97 -4.80 19.38
CA LEU A 408 -5.17 -5.65 19.39
C LEU A 408 -4.77 -7.08 19.76
N ASP A 409 -5.72 -7.79 20.29
CA ASP A 409 -5.62 -9.24 20.42
C ASP A 409 -5.66 -9.89 19.03
N PRO A 410 -4.66 -10.67 18.63
CA PRO A 410 -4.60 -11.21 17.28
C PRO A 410 -5.67 -12.26 16.99
N LYS A 411 -6.21 -12.93 18.01
CA LYS A 411 -7.22 -13.99 17.84
C LYS A 411 -8.64 -13.45 17.76
N THR A 412 -8.91 -12.33 18.44
CA THR A 412 -10.27 -11.79 18.55
C THR A 412 -10.46 -10.43 17.92
N GLY A 413 -9.38 -9.74 17.57
CA GLY A 413 -9.41 -8.35 17.10
C GLY A 413 -9.76 -7.32 18.19
N ALA A 414 -9.90 -7.73 19.45
CA ALA A 414 -10.23 -6.82 20.54
C ALA A 414 -9.08 -5.85 20.82
N ARG A 415 -9.39 -4.54 20.99
CA ARG A 415 -8.38 -3.55 21.38
C ARG A 415 -7.87 -3.87 22.78
N GLN A 416 -6.55 -3.92 22.95
CA GLN A 416 -5.89 -4.17 24.22
C GLN A 416 -5.38 -2.88 24.85
N SER A 417 -4.53 -2.14 24.13
CA SER A 417 -3.90 -0.93 24.67
C SER A 417 -3.57 0.08 23.54
N SER A 418 -3.24 1.28 23.93
CA SER A 418 -2.81 2.33 23.03
C SER A 418 -1.83 3.26 23.72
N ILE A 419 -0.75 3.61 23.01
CA ILE A 419 0.26 4.55 23.48
C ILE A 419 0.33 5.76 22.54
N ASP A 420 0.68 6.91 23.11
CA ASP A 420 0.92 8.14 22.36
C ASP A 420 2.36 8.14 21.86
N ILE A 421 2.55 8.20 20.54
CA ILE A 421 3.86 8.30 19.90
C ILE A 421 4.22 9.75 19.55
N GLY A 422 3.32 10.70 19.79
CA GLY A 422 3.56 12.15 19.75
C GLY A 422 3.31 12.82 18.43
N SER A 423 3.46 12.13 17.31
CA SER A 423 3.26 12.69 15.96
C SER A 423 2.71 11.65 15.01
N PRO A 424 2.06 12.06 13.89
CA PRO A 424 1.59 11.16 12.85
C PRO A 424 2.66 10.18 12.40
N ALA A 425 2.28 8.91 12.21
CA ALA A 425 3.10 7.91 11.56
C ALA A 425 2.34 7.35 10.36
N LEU A 426 2.96 7.39 9.19
CA LEU A 426 2.38 6.95 7.91
C LEU A 426 3.00 5.63 7.40
N MET A 427 3.87 5.03 8.20
CA MET A 427 4.52 3.76 7.89
C MET A 427 4.35 2.79 9.05
N GLY A 428 4.23 1.51 8.73
CA GLY A 428 4.16 0.45 9.73
C GLY A 428 5.45 0.35 10.57
N PRO A 429 5.37 -0.19 11.80
CA PRO A 429 6.53 -0.37 12.66
C PRO A 429 7.47 -1.44 12.10
N MET A 430 8.78 -1.26 12.31
CA MET A 430 9.78 -2.32 12.17
C MET A 430 10.15 -2.91 13.53
N ALA A 431 10.66 -4.16 13.53
CA ALA A 431 11.11 -4.82 14.74
C ALA A 431 12.58 -5.20 14.67
N MET A 432 13.30 -4.96 15.77
CA MET A 432 14.67 -5.47 15.94
C MET A 432 15.06 -5.49 17.42
N ASN A 433 15.78 -6.54 17.84
CA ASN A 433 16.35 -6.66 19.18
C ASN A 433 15.34 -6.41 20.33
N GLY A 434 14.14 -6.98 20.23
CA GLY A 434 13.10 -6.89 21.24
C GLY A 434 12.30 -5.59 21.27
N MET A 435 12.55 -4.67 20.35
CA MET A 435 11.84 -3.39 20.25
C MET A 435 11.10 -3.25 18.93
N LEU A 436 10.05 -2.45 18.92
CA LEU A 436 9.44 -1.88 17.71
C LEU A 436 9.94 -0.45 17.53
N TYR A 437 10.14 -0.07 16.27
CA TYR A 437 10.57 1.27 15.88
C TYR A 437 9.60 1.86 14.88
N VAL A 438 9.26 3.12 15.10
CA VAL A 438 8.33 3.89 14.28
C VAL A 438 9.00 5.21 13.90
N VAL A 439 8.95 5.57 12.64
CA VAL A 439 9.32 6.90 12.16
C VAL A 439 8.04 7.73 12.01
N THR A 440 8.10 8.99 12.46
CA THR A 440 6.96 9.90 12.45
C THR A 440 7.17 11.05 11.47
N GLU A 441 6.08 11.69 11.02
CA GLU A 441 6.09 12.85 10.13
C GLU A 441 6.88 14.07 10.66
N LYS A 442 7.20 14.09 11.96
CA LYS A 442 8.07 15.11 12.57
C LYS A 442 9.55 14.70 12.59
N ALA A 443 9.92 13.73 11.76
CA ALA A 443 11.28 13.17 11.75
C ALA A 443 11.72 12.72 13.14
N GLU A 444 10.90 11.95 13.82
CA GLU A 444 11.24 11.32 15.09
C GLU A 444 11.30 9.81 14.93
N LEU A 445 12.39 9.19 15.32
CA LEU A 445 12.49 7.74 15.52
C LEU A 445 12.04 7.42 16.96
N VAL A 446 10.98 6.64 17.06
CA VAL A 446 10.32 6.25 18.33
C VAL A 446 10.56 4.77 18.56
N ALA A 447 11.14 4.42 19.70
CA ALA A 447 11.33 3.03 20.13
C ALA A 447 10.28 2.64 21.17
N ILE A 448 9.66 1.46 21.00
CA ILE A 448 8.63 0.86 21.84
C ILE A 448 9.17 -0.49 22.34
N ARG A 449 9.15 -0.72 23.64
CA ARG A 449 9.62 -1.96 24.27
C ARG A 449 8.50 -2.75 24.94
#